data_271899427303019ba84fde587f4d08e1
#
_entry.id   271899427303019ba84fde587f4d08e1
#
_cell.length_a   1.000
_cell.length_b   1.000
_cell.length_c   1.000
_cell.angle_alpha   90.00
_cell.angle_beta   90.00
_cell.angle_gamma   90.00
#
_symmetry.space_group_name_H-M   'P 1'
#
loop_
_entity.id
_entity.type
_entity.pdbx_description
1 polymer ?
#
loop_
_entity_poly.entity_id
_entity_poly.type
_entity_poly.pdbx_seq_one_letter_code
_entity_poly.pdbx_strand_id
1 'polypeptide(L)'
;EFYRSKLFDVSLSRLGSFKLRTLLVLAQKRLKSLDQDCPNDSFHKIRIELKKVRYAYEFLSEIFYFDGLKKYEERLKDMQEIFGALQDYDVWLGILERLPEVAGKEKLESKIYKQIYKTREEILKKRLKFIKATRKISRNLKIYYI
;
A
#
# COMPACT_ATOMS: atom_id res chain seq x y z
N GLU A 1 -29.80 17.31 20.13
CA GLU A 1 -28.32 17.09 20.02
C GLU A 1 -27.98 15.62 19.84
N PHE A 2 -28.55 14.71 20.66
CA PHE A 2 -28.24 13.25 20.58
C PHE A 2 -28.63 12.60 19.24
N TYR A 3 -29.72 13.00 18.60
CA TYR A 3 -30.14 12.50 17.29
C TYR A 3 -29.28 13.04 16.14
N ARG A 4 -28.76 14.25 16.24
CA ARG A 4 -27.83 14.83 15.26
C ARG A 4 -26.51 14.13 15.25
N SER A 5 -25.96 13.76 16.42
CA SER A 5 -24.69 13.02 16.49
C SER A 5 -24.79 11.63 15.85
N LYS A 6 -25.86 10.86 16.11
CA LYS A 6 -26.07 9.55 15.50
C LYS A 6 -26.23 9.60 13.97
N LEU A 7 -26.97 10.59 13.44
CA LEU A 7 -27.11 10.76 12.00
C LEU A 7 -25.79 11.17 11.33
N PHE A 8 -25.01 12.01 11.99
CA PHE A 8 -23.69 12.41 11.53
C PHE A 8 -22.74 11.21 11.49
N ASP A 9 -22.70 10.41 12.55
CA ASP A 9 -21.87 9.21 12.65
C ASP A 9 -22.21 8.17 11.57
N VAL A 10 -23.50 7.94 11.32
CA VAL A 10 -23.96 7.05 10.24
C VAL A 10 -23.55 7.56 8.86
N SER A 11 -23.65 8.86 8.62
CA SER A 11 -23.28 9.48 7.34
C SER A 11 -21.77 9.45 7.13
N LEU A 12 -20.98 9.74 8.16
CA LEU A 12 -19.52 9.68 8.13
C LEU A 12 -19.05 8.25 7.90
N SER A 13 -19.68 7.29 8.57
CA SER A 13 -19.34 5.88 8.42
C SER A 13 -19.60 5.36 7.00
N ARG A 14 -20.74 5.74 6.40
CA ARG A 14 -21.08 5.39 5.01
C ARG A 14 -20.08 5.98 4.01
N LEU A 15 -19.80 7.27 4.12
CA LEU A 15 -18.86 7.96 3.25
C LEU A 15 -17.44 7.39 3.39
N GLY A 16 -17.02 7.16 4.63
CA GLY A 16 -15.72 6.57 4.93
C GLY A 16 -15.56 5.16 4.37
N SER A 17 -16.56 4.30 4.55
CA SER A 17 -16.58 2.93 3.98
C SER A 17 -16.52 2.95 2.47
N PHE A 18 -17.29 3.83 1.83
CA PHE A 18 -17.27 4.00 0.38
C PHE A 18 -15.87 4.43 -0.11
N LYS A 19 -15.29 5.44 0.54
CA LYS A 19 -13.95 5.94 0.19
C LYS A 19 -12.86 4.88 0.38
N LEU A 20 -12.85 4.21 1.52
CA LEU A 20 -11.89 3.15 1.79
C LEU A 20 -12.02 2.01 0.78
N ARG A 21 -13.23 1.59 0.47
CA ARG A 21 -13.47 0.57 -0.55
C ARG A 21 -12.94 0.97 -1.92
N THR A 22 -13.16 2.21 -2.34
CA THR A 22 -12.64 2.73 -3.62
C THR A 22 -11.11 2.66 -3.66
N LEU A 23 -10.44 3.07 -2.57
CA LEU A 23 -8.99 3.00 -2.45
C LEU A 23 -8.48 1.55 -2.48
N LEU A 24 -9.15 0.63 -1.77
CA LEU A 24 -8.81 -0.80 -1.75
C LEU A 24 -8.93 -1.44 -3.14
N VAL A 25 -9.99 -1.14 -3.89
CA VAL A 25 -10.21 -1.65 -5.25
C VAL A 25 -9.13 -1.15 -6.20
N LEU A 26 -8.78 0.14 -6.11
CA LEU A 26 -7.72 0.73 -6.94
C LEU A 26 -6.35 0.11 -6.64
N ALA A 27 -5.99 -0.04 -5.37
CA ALA A 27 -4.75 -0.67 -4.95
C ALA A 27 -4.67 -2.13 -5.45
N GLN A 28 -5.75 -2.90 -5.34
CA GLN A 28 -5.81 -4.27 -5.87
C GLN A 28 -5.60 -4.31 -7.39
N LYS A 29 -6.27 -3.44 -8.13
CA LYS A 29 -6.16 -3.39 -9.60
C LYS A 29 -4.71 -3.14 -10.01
N ARG A 30 -4.07 -2.16 -9.38
CA ARG A 30 -2.67 -1.82 -9.68
C ARG A 30 -1.70 -2.93 -9.27
N LEU A 31 -1.88 -3.55 -8.09
CA LEU A 31 -1.06 -4.68 -7.64
C LEU A 31 -1.16 -5.89 -8.57
N LYS A 32 -2.33 -6.17 -9.12
CA LYS A 32 -2.52 -7.27 -10.07
C LYS A 32 -1.76 -7.07 -11.37
N SER A 33 -1.63 -5.83 -11.84
CA SER A 33 -0.95 -5.50 -13.09
C SER A 33 0.57 -5.38 -12.95
N LEU A 34 1.13 -5.51 -11.75
CA LEU A 34 2.58 -5.49 -11.55
C LEU A 34 3.24 -6.77 -12.05
N ASP A 35 4.37 -6.60 -12.70
CA ASP A 35 5.36 -7.63 -12.99
C ASP A 35 6.77 -7.12 -12.68
N GLN A 36 7.78 -7.97 -12.89
CA GLN A 36 9.17 -7.65 -12.60
C GLN A 36 9.72 -6.51 -13.48
N ASP A 37 9.22 -6.40 -14.70
CA ASP A 37 9.73 -5.47 -15.73
C ASP A 37 8.98 -4.14 -15.77
N CYS A 38 7.96 -3.97 -14.91
CA CYS A 38 7.24 -2.71 -14.81
C CYS A 38 8.19 -1.55 -14.46
N PRO A 39 7.95 -0.35 -15.02
CA PRO A 39 8.71 0.85 -14.68
C PRO A 39 8.65 1.16 -13.17
N ASN A 40 9.68 1.80 -12.62
CA ASN A 40 9.71 2.25 -11.22
C ASN A 40 8.49 3.10 -10.84
N ASP A 41 8.00 3.93 -11.76
CA ASP A 41 6.80 4.75 -11.58
C ASP A 41 5.55 3.91 -11.24
N SER A 42 5.43 2.71 -11.78
CA SER A 42 4.33 1.79 -11.46
C SER A 42 4.37 1.35 -9.99
N PHE A 43 5.55 1.02 -9.48
CA PHE A 43 5.75 0.68 -8.06
C PHE A 43 5.53 1.90 -7.16
N HIS A 44 6.02 3.06 -7.57
CA HIS A 44 5.81 4.30 -6.83
C HIS A 44 4.32 4.68 -6.69
N LYS A 45 3.56 4.58 -7.77
CA LYS A 45 2.10 4.81 -7.76
C LYS A 45 1.37 3.89 -6.79
N ILE A 46 1.75 2.60 -6.75
CA ILE A 46 1.15 1.66 -5.79
C ILE A 46 1.53 2.02 -4.35
N ARG A 47 2.78 2.38 -4.10
CA ARG A 47 3.21 2.86 -2.78
C ARG A 47 2.35 4.03 -2.30
N ILE A 48 2.06 5.00 -3.17
CA ILE A 48 1.17 6.14 -2.85
C ILE A 48 -0.25 5.64 -2.53
N GLU A 49 -0.81 4.73 -3.33
CA GLU A 49 -2.14 4.17 -3.08
C GLU A 49 -2.20 3.40 -1.75
N LEU A 50 -1.19 2.61 -1.42
CA LEU A 50 -1.11 1.91 -0.13
C LEU A 50 -1.01 2.87 1.06
N LYS A 51 -0.33 4.01 0.91
CA LYS A 51 -0.32 5.07 1.94
C LYS A 51 -1.72 5.66 2.12
N LYS A 52 -2.44 5.96 1.04
CA LYS A 52 -3.81 6.47 1.12
C LYS A 52 -4.76 5.47 1.80
N VAL A 53 -4.62 4.18 1.45
CA VAL A 53 -5.37 3.10 2.12
C VAL A 53 -5.07 3.10 3.62
N ARG A 54 -3.80 3.19 4.00
CA ARG A 54 -3.41 3.19 5.42
C ARG A 54 -4.01 4.36 6.19
N TYR A 55 -3.88 5.58 5.68
CA TYR A 55 -4.42 6.76 6.37
C TYR A 55 -5.94 6.71 6.47
N ALA A 56 -6.63 6.30 5.41
CA ALA A 56 -8.08 6.11 5.46
C ALA A 56 -8.47 5.02 6.46
N TYR A 57 -7.70 3.94 6.52
CA TYR A 57 -7.92 2.84 7.44
C TYR A 57 -7.69 3.26 8.89
N GLU A 58 -6.58 3.94 9.21
CA GLU A 58 -6.26 4.44 10.56
C GLU A 58 -7.38 5.38 11.06
N PHE A 59 -7.84 6.30 10.20
CA PHE A 59 -8.94 7.20 10.53
C PHE A 59 -10.26 6.46 10.80
N LEU A 60 -10.58 5.45 9.99
CA LEU A 60 -11.84 4.72 10.08
C LEU A 60 -11.82 3.60 11.11
N SER A 61 -10.66 3.11 11.51
CA SER A 61 -10.53 2.06 12.54
C SER A 61 -11.01 2.51 13.92
N GLU A 62 -11.04 3.81 14.16
CA GLU A 62 -11.63 4.40 15.37
C GLU A 62 -13.17 4.36 15.35
N ILE A 63 -13.77 4.28 14.18
CA ILE A 63 -15.23 4.32 13.97
C ILE A 63 -15.78 2.91 13.74
N PHE A 64 -15.00 2.02 13.12
CA PHE A 64 -15.40 0.67 12.74
C PHE A 64 -14.58 -0.38 13.46
N TYR A 65 -15.25 -1.29 14.11
CA TYR A 65 -14.65 -2.49 14.64
C TYR A 65 -15.24 -3.72 13.93
N PHE A 66 -14.38 -4.50 13.25
CA PHE A 66 -14.75 -5.81 12.74
C PHE A 66 -13.56 -6.78 12.76
N ASP A 67 -13.85 -8.07 12.83
CA ASP A 67 -12.83 -9.11 12.90
C ASP A 67 -11.86 -9.07 11.71
N GLY A 68 -10.58 -9.16 12.02
CA GLY A 68 -9.51 -9.18 11.01
C GLY A 68 -8.91 -7.82 10.68
N LEU A 69 -9.42 -6.71 11.24
CA LEU A 69 -8.86 -5.37 11.04
C LEU A 69 -7.38 -5.31 11.42
N LYS A 70 -7.03 -5.74 12.63
CA LYS A 70 -5.64 -5.69 13.12
C LYS A 70 -4.68 -6.50 12.24
N LYS A 71 -5.10 -7.70 11.85
CA LYS A 71 -4.30 -8.56 10.96
C LYS A 71 -4.11 -7.96 9.55
N TYR A 72 -5.12 -7.23 9.06
CA TYR A 72 -5.00 -6.51 7.80
C TYR A 72 -4.04 -5.34 7.91
N GLU A 73 -4.10 -4.59 9.01
CA GLU A 73 -3.18 -3.49 9.31
C GLU A 73 -1.71 -3.95 9.32
N GLU A 74 -1.41 -5.07 9.98
CA GLU A 74 -0.08 -5.66 9.99
C GLU A 74 0.40 -5.99 8.56
N ARG A 75 -0.45 -6.59 7.74
CA ARG A 75 -0.12 -6.88 6.35
C ARG A 75 0.07 -5.63 5.49
N LEU A 76 -0.71 -4.60 5.76
CA LEU A 76 -0.61 -3.32 5.07
C LEU A 76 0.72 -2.63 5.41
N LYS A 77 1.12 -2.64 6.68
CA LYS A 77 2.43 -2.15 7.14
C LYS A 77 3.57 -2.92 6.48
N ASP A 78 3.52 -4.24 6.49
CA ASP A 78 4.52 -5.12 5.86
C ASP A 78 4.70 -4.80 4.35
N MET A 79 3.61 -4.68 3.61
CA MET A 79 3.66 -4.27 2.21
C MET A 79 4.25 -2.87 2.03
N GLN A 80 3.90 -1.91 2.88
CA GLN A 80 4.43 -0.55 2.81
C GLN A 80 5.92 -0.48 3.10
N GLU A 81 6.44 -1.27 4.03
CA GLU A 81 7.87 -1.36 4.32
C GLU A 81 8.65 -1.85 3.11
N ILE A 82 8.16 -2.89 2.42
CA ILE A 82 8.81 -3.42 1.24
C ILE A 82 8.81 -2.40 0.09
N PHE A 83 7.68 -1.72 -0.15
CA PHE A 83 7.61 -0.64 -1.14
C PHE A 83 8.44 0.59 -0.72
N GLY A 84 8.61 0.82 0.58
CA GLY A 84 9.50 1.84 1.13
C GLY A 84 10.97 1.55 0.79
N ALA A 85 11.43 0.35 1.08
CA ALA A 85 12.78 -0.09 0.76
C ALA A 85 13.08 0.02 -0.75
N LEU A 86 12.13 -0.36 -1.61
CA LEU A 86 12.27 -0.19 -3.05
C LEU A 86 12.48 1.27 -3.46
N GLN A 87 11.70 2.18 -2.86
CA GLN A 87 11.85 3.63 -3.11
C GLN A 87 13.20 4.16 -2.63
N ASP A 88 13.70 3.67 -1.50
CA ASP A 88 15.01 4.08 -0.97
C ASP A 88 16.15 3.67 -1.92
N TYR A 89 16.08 2.49 -2.51
CA TYR A 89 17.04 2.05 -3.54
C TYR A 89 17.01 2.95 -4.79
N ASP A 90 15.83 3.36 -5.25
CA ASP A 90 15.70 4.28 -6.39
C ASP A 90 16.33 5.64 -6.07
N VAL A 91 16.13 6.15 -4.85
CA VAL A 91 16.77 7.40 -4.38
C VAL A 91 18.28 7.26 -4.34
N TRP A 92 18.81 6.14 -3.84
CA TRP A 92 20.25 5.90 -3.78
C TRP A 92 20.89 5.80 -5.17
N LEU A 93 20.22 5.14 -6.13
CA LEU A 93 20.69 5.15 -7.51
C LEU A 93 20.74 6.58 -8.09
N GLY A 94 19.69 7.37 -7.88
CA GLY A 94 19.67 8.77 -8.33
C GLY A 94 20.76 9.63 -7.68
N ILE A 95 21.17 9.35 -6.45
CA ILE A 95 22.32 10.00 -5.80
C ILE A 95 23.62 9.56 -6.47
N LEU A 96 23.82 8.26 -6.68
CA LEU A 96 25.03 7.72 -7.30
C LEU A 96 25.24 8.23 -8.72
N GLU A 97 24.17 8.36 -9.51
CA GLU A 97 24.23 8.92 -10.86
C GLU A 97 24.79 10.36 -10.91
N ARG A 98 24.58 11.14 -9.85
CA ARG A 98 25.07 12.53 -9.73
C ARG A 98 26.49 12.63 -9.21
N LEU A 99 27.05 11.55 -8.66
CA LEU A 99 28.42 11.54 -8.18
C LEU A 99 29.40 11.35 -9.35
N PRO A 100 30.60 11.95 -9.27
CA PRO A 100 31.64 11.69 -10.25
C PRO A 100 32.03 10.21 -10.24
N GLU A 101 32.66 9.78 -11.32
CA GLU A 101 33.20 8.41 -11.40
C GLU A 101 34.32 8.23 -10.36
N VAL A 102 34.04 7.36 -9.37
CA VAL A 102 34.97 7.02 -8.29
C VAL A 102 35.08 5.50 -8.14
N ALA A 103 36.19 5.05 -7.62
CA ALA A 103 36.41 3.61 -7.39
C ALA A 103 35.29 3.02 -6.50
N GLY A 104 34.66 1.94 -6.96
CA GLY A 104 33.60 1.23 -6.24
C GLY A 104 32.18 1.69 -6.56
N LYS A 105 31.97 2.78 -7.29
CA LYS A 105 30.63 3.24 -7.69
C LYS A 105 29.85 2.17 -8.45
N GLU A 106 30.43 1.61 -9.51
CA GLU A 106 29.83 0.54 -10.31
C GLU A 106 29.46 -0.70 -9.47
N LYS A 107 30.35 -1.09 -8.55
CA LYS A 107 30.10 -2.21 -7.64
C LYS A 107 28.91 -1.92 -6.71
N LEU A 108 28.76 -0.70 -6.24
CA LEU A 108 27.66 -0.28 -5.38
C LEU A 108 26.34 -0.25 -6.16
N GLU A 109 26.35 0.32 -7.37
CA GLU A 109 25.19 0.32 -8.28
C GLU A 109 24.71 -1.11 -8.56
N SER A 110 25.62 -2.02 -8.89
CA SER A 110 25.29 -3.43 -9.12
C SER A 110 24.65 -4.09 -7.90
N LYS A 111 25.11 -3.78 -6.69
CA LYS A 111 24.49 -4.28 -5.46
C LYS A 111 23.08 -3.73 -5.28
N ILE A 112 22.86 -2.44 -5.54
CA ILE A 112 21.54 -1.81 -5.43
C ILE A 112 20.57 -2.42 -6.44
N TYR A 113 20.96 -2.61 -7.70
CA TYR A 113 20.12 -3.29 -8.70
C TYR A 113 19.72 -4.70 -8.29
N LYS A 114 20.63 -5.46 -7.67
CA LYS A 114 20.30 -6.79 -7.10
C LYS A 114 19.25 -6.70 -5.98
N GLN A 115 19.33 -5.67 -5.13
CA GLN A 115 18.36 -5.47 -4.08
C GLN A 115 16.99 -5.06 -4.65
N ILE A 116 16.97 -4.18 -5.64
CA ILE A 116 15.74 -3.80 -6.36
C ILE A 116 15.06 -5.05 -6.93
N TYR A 117 15.81 -5.89 -7.63
CA TYR A 117 15.26 -7.13 -8.20
C TYR A 117 14.65 -8.04 -7.13
N LYS A 118 15.38 -8.31 -6.05
CA LYS A 118 14.91 -9.15 -4.93
C LYS A 118 13.68 -8.56 -4.26
N THR A 119 13.65 -7.24 -4.05
CA THR A 119 12.54 -6.54 -3.40
C THR A 119 11.28 -6.59 -4.28
N ARG A 120 11.41 -6.41 -5.59
CA ARG A 120 10.31 -6.59 -6.53
C ARG A 120 9.77 -8.02 -6.53
N GLU A 121 10.66 -9.01 -6.51
CA GLU A 121 10.28 -10.42 -6.41
C GLU A 121 9.49 -10.71 -5.12
N GLU A 122 9.90 -10.14 -4.00
CA GLU A 122 9.19 -10.25 -2.72
C GLU A 122 7.79 -9.64 -2.78
N ILE A 123 7.64 -8.45 -3.37
CA ILE A 123 6.35 -7.81 -3.61
C ILE A 123 5.43 -8.74 -4.42
N LEU A 124 5.94 -9.29 -5.52
CA LEU A 124 5.17 -10.19 -6.38
C LEU A 124 4.74 -11.48 -5.68
N LYS A 125 5.58 -12.04 -4.83
CA LYS A 125 5.25 -13.22 -4.00
C LYS A 125 4.18 -12.90 -2.95
N LYS A 126 4.29 -11.77 -2.26
CA LYS A 126 3.36 -11.38 -1.19
C LYS A 126 2.02 -10.82 -1.71
N ARG A 127 1.99 -10.28 -2.93
CA ARG A 127 0.80 -9.60 -3.48
C ARG A 127 -0.48 -10.42 -3.46
N LEU A 128 -0.41 -11.73 -3.74
CA LEU A 128 -1.61 -12.58 -3.79
C LEU A 128 -2.28 -12.73 -2.41
N LYS A 129 -1.48 -12.91 -1.37
CA LYS A 129 -1.98 -12.98 0.01
C LYS A 129 -2.57 -11.64 0.44
N PHE A 130 -1.92 -10.54 0.06
CA PHE A 130 -2.39 -9.18 0.34
C PHE A 130 -3.70 -8.89 -0.40
N ILE A 131 -3.81 -9.21 -1.69
CA ILE A 131 -5.04 -9.05 -2.48
C ILE A 131 -6.20 -9.85 -1.87
N LYS A 132 -5.97 -11.08 -1.43
CA LYS A 132 -7.00 -11.89 -0.76
C LYS A 132 -7.48 -11.24 0.54
N ALA A 133 -6.56 -10.72 1.36
CA ALA A 133 -6.90 -10.02 2.58
C ALA A 133 -7.70 -8.74 2.29
N THR A 134 -7.28 -7.96 1.30
CA THR A 134 -7.95 -6.74 0.86
C THR A 134 -9.39 -7.01 0.38
N ARG A 135 -9.60 -8.09 -0.36
CA ARG A 135 -10.96 -8.52 -0.78
C ARG A 135 -11.84 -8.85 0.41
N LYS A 136 -11.31 -9.54 1.42
CA LYS A 136 -12.06 -9.87 2.63
C LYS A 136 -12.51 -8.60 3.36
N ILE A 137 -11.61 -7.64 3.55
CA ILE A 137 -11.92 -6.36 4.17
C ILE A 137 -12.97 -5.60 3.34
N SER A 138 -12.79 -5.51 2.02
CA SER A 138 -13.72 -4.83 1.13
C SER A 138 -15.14 -5.43 1.14
N ARG A 139 -15.27 -6.75 1.36
CA ARG A 139 -16.57 -7.42 1.53
C ARG A 139 -17.21 -7.08 2.88
N ASN A 140 -16.43 -7.07 3.94
CA ASN A 140 -16.92 -6.71 5.27
C ASN A 140 -17.42 -5.28 5.32
N LEU A 141 -16.76 -4.35 4.63
CA LEU A 141 -17.22 -2.96 4.49
C LEU A 141 -18.59 -2.83 3.79
N LYS A 142 -19.02 -3.82 3.00
CA LYS A 142 -20.36 -3.82 2.36
C LYS A 142 -21.50 -4.08 3.32
N ILE A 143 -21.25 -4.80 4.40
CA ILE A 143 -22.30 -5.22 5.35
C ILE A 143 -22.91 -4.02 6.09
N TYR A 144 -22.18 -2.92 6.18
CA TYR A 144 -22.66 -1.67 6.81
C TYR A 144 -23.48 -0.77 5.88
N TYR A 145 -23.80 -1.22 4.66
CA TYR A 145 -24.66 -0.50 3.72
C TYR A 145 -26.15 -0.89 3.81
N ILE A 146 -26.50 -1.86 4.65
CA ILE A 146 -27.87 -2.28 4.92
C ILE A 146 -28.28 -1.73 6.28
#